data_69cc2f1a96664e5760ee5c68d249c096
#
_entry.id   69cc2f1a96664e5760ee5c68d249c096
#
_cell.length_a   1.000
_cell.length_b   1.000
_cell.length_c   1.000
_cell.angle_alpha   90.00
_cell.angle_beta   90.00
_cell.angle_gamma   90.00
#
_symmetry.space_group_name_H-M   'P 1'
#
loop_
_entity.id
_entity.type
_entity.pdbx_description
1 polymer ?
#
loop_
_entity_poly.entity_id
_entity_poly.type
_entity_poly.pdbx_seq_one_letter_code
_entity_poly.pdbx_strand_id
1 'polypeptide(L)'
;MLSKTLLALTVTAALGWLGGSLANAGSVSIHPSKDNTLYQYNPVVGDVSNALGNHFFAGVTAMNELRRGVLAFDIAGSVPAGATIIGVSLSLNMSRAPSNTAYIVELHKLLADWGEGTSVAPGEEGTGAPATPNDATWRHRFFDMIFWTTQGGDFSATVSASQMVGPLGQYMWSSAQMIADVQEWLNNPASNFGWLVLGDESTGLTAKRFDTRESASPPVLTIEYIRTRPTPRTRPTPAPRP
;
A
#
# COMPACT_ATOMS: atom_id res chain seq x y z
N MET A 1 -2.89 77.12 43.01
CA MET A 1 -2.96 75.69 43.32
C MET A 1 -3.78 75.03 42.24
N LEU A 2 -3.14 74.45 41.22
CA LEU A 2 -3.84 73.70 40.13
C LEU A 2 -3.78 72.20 40.46
N SER A 3 -4.95 71.64 40.64
CA SER A 3 -5.10 70.18 40.77
C SER A 3 -5.06 69.52 39.39
N LYS A 4 -4.12 68.58 39.13
CA LYS A 4 -4.05 67.80 37.94
C LYS A 4 -4.77 66.47 38.19
N THR A 5 -5.92 66.30 37.58
CA THR A 5 -6.65 65.02 37.54
C THR A 5 -6.03 64.12 36.51
N LEU A 6 -5.50 62.98 36.95
CA LEU A 6 -4.94 61.94 36.10
C LEU A 6 -6.06 60.98 35.65
N LEU A 7 -6.34 60.94 34.36
CA LEU A 7 -7.31 60.02 33.75
C LEU A 7 -6.58 58.71 33.44
N ALA A 8 -6.87 57.66 34.16
CA ALA A 8 -6.33 56.33 33.90
C ALA A 8 -7.15 55.63 32.79
N LEU A 9 -6.50 55.40 31.65
CA LEU A 9 -7.06 54.69 30.51
C LEU A 9 -6.80 53.18 30.72
N THR A 10 -7.81 52.41 31.08
CA THR A 10 -7.76 50.95 31.18
C THR A 10 -7.93 50.36 29.78
N VAL A 11 -6.86 49.84 29.19
CA VAL A 11 -6.91 49.07 27.96
C VAL A 11 -7.21 47.60 28.33
N THR A 12 -8.43 47.18 28.06
CA THR A 12 -8.82 45.75 28.20
C THR A 12 -8.37 45.04 26.93
N ALA A 13 -7.26 44.29 27.01
CA ALA A 13 -6.83 43.40 25.94
C ALA A 13 -7.74 42.16 25.92
N ALA A 14 -8.61 42.09 24.91
CA ALA A 14 -9.34 40.84 24.65
C ALA A 14 -8.37 39.83 24.03
N LEU A 15 -7.95 38.85 24.84
CA LEU A 15 -7.26 37.66 24.34
C LEU A 15 -8.28 36.83 23.57
N GLY A 16 -8.27 36.98 22.23
CA GLY A 16 -8.97 36.06 21.35
C GLY A 16 -8.35 34.66 21.44
N TRP A 17 -9.07 33.72 22.00
CA TRP A 17 -8.72 32.29 21.91
C TRP A 17 -8.86 31.89 20.46
N LEU A 18 -7.73 31.74 19.75
CA LEU A 18 -7.67 31.01 18.50
C LEU A 18 -7.86 29.52 18.87
N GLY A 19 -9.09 29.06 18.71
CA GLY A 19 -9.43 27.65 18.89
C GLY A 19 -8.70 26.81 17.86
N GLY A 20 -7.46 26.42 18.17
CA GLY A 20 -6.71 25.46 17.37
C GLY A 20 -7.44 24.12 17.38
N SER A 21 -7.78 23.58 16.21
CA SER A 21 -8.25 22.21 16.05
C SER A 21 -7.16 21.28 16.56
N LEU A 22 -7.45 20.48 17.60
CA LEU A 22 -6.50 19.49 18.09
C LEU A 22 -6.39 18.37 17.05
N ALA A 23 -5.24 18.29 16.39
CA ALA A 23 -4.90 17.16 15.54
C ALA A 23 -4.52 15.96 16.43
N ASN A 24 -5.17 14.82 16.20
CA ASN A 24 -4.82 13.56 16.88
C ASN A 24 -4.06 12.67 15.88
N ALA A 25 -2.79 12.37 16.17
CA ALA A 25 -1.99 11.44 15.40
C ALA A 25 -2.38 9.99 15.74
N GLY A 26 -2.43 9.14 14.72
CA GLY A 26 -2.66 7.71 14.84
C GLY A 26 -1.72 6.93 13.96
N SER A 27 -1.54 5.66 14.27
CA SER A 27 -0.82 4.70 13.43
C SER A 27 -1.57 3.38 13.42
N VAL A 28 -1.58 2.70 12.27
CA VAL A 28 -2.12 1.36 12.11
C VAL A 28 -1.18 0.51 11.28
N SER A 29 -1.05 -0.76 11.65
CA SER A 29 -0.33 -1.76 10.85
C SER A 29 -1.32 -2.83 10.42
N ILE A 30 -1.33 -3.12 9.11
CA ILE A 30 -2.26 -4.06 8.47
C ILE A 30 -1.53 -5.04 7.56
N HIS A 31 -2.12 -6.21 7.38
CA HIS A 31 -1.66 -7.21 6.42
C HIS A 31 -2.41 -7.08 5.09
N PRO A 32 -1.90 -7.68 3.98
CA PRO A 32 -2.62 -7.69 2.72
C PRO A 32 -4.02 -8.29 2.86
N SER A 33 -4.98 -7.70 2.19
CA SER A 33 -6.33 -8.29 2.00
C SER A 33 -6.31 -9.36 0.92
N LYS A 34 -5.37 -9.26 -0.04
CA LYS A 34 -5.09 -10.23 -1.08
C LYS A 34 -3.65 -10.06 -1.59
N ASP A 35 -3.02 -11.14 -2.01
CA ASP A 35 -1.73 -11.14 -2.69
C ASP A 35 -1.62 -12.30 -3.69
N ASN A 36 -0.70 -12.22 -4.64
CA ASN A 36 -0.48 -13.25 -5.64
C ASN A 36 0.84 -13.03 -6.40
N THR A 37 1.17 -13.97 -7.29
CA THR A 37 2.22 -13.83 -8.31
C THR A 37 1.64 -13.90 -9.71
N LEU A 38 1.99 -12.94 -10.55
CA LEU A 38 1.80 -13.01 -11.99
C LEU A 38 2.98 -13.76 -12.60
N TYR A 39 2.77 -15.04 -12.92
CA TYR A 39 3.77 -15.90 -13.58
C TYR A 39 3.69 -15.67 -15.08
N GLN A 40 4.81 -15.28 -15.71
CA GLN A 40 4.84 -15.08 -17.16
C GLN A 40 4.23 -16.29 -17.89
N TYR A 41 3.30 -16.00 -18.81
CA TYR A 41 2.59 -17.04 -19.53
C TYR A 41 3.54 -17.93 -20.34
N ASN A 42 3.38 -19.22 -20.17
CA ASN A 42 4.08 -20.25 -20.92
C ASN A 42 3.05 -21.12 -21.65
N PRO A 43 3.05 -21.22 -22.99
CA PRO A 43 2.02 -21.94 -23.75
C PRO A 43 2.02 -23.45 -23.48
N VAL A 44 3.10 -24.01 -22.93
CA VAL A 44 3.19 -25.44 -22.58
C VAL A 44 2.50 -25.73 -21.26
N VAL A 45 2.58 -24.79 -20.29
CA VAL A 45 2.03 -24.93 -18.95
C VAL A 45 0.63 -24.32 -18.83
N GLY A 46 0.35 -23.27 -19.60
CA GLY A 46 -0.87 -22.49 -19.54
C GLY A 46 -0.82 -21.34 -18.52
N ASP A 47 -1.97 -20.90 -18.05
CA ASP A 47 -2.08 -19.92 -16.99
C ASP A 47 -1.89 -20.57 -15.62
N VAL A 48 -0.95 -20.04 -14.86
CA VAL A 48 -0.65 -20.48 -13.50
C VAL A 48 -0.72 -19.31 -12.53
N SER A 49 -0.96 -19.63 -11.26
CA SER A 49 -1.12 -18.67 -10.18
C SER A 49 -0.69 -19.28 -8.84
N ASN A 50 -0.70 -18.51 -7.75
CA ASN A 50 -0.41 -18.97 -6.41
C ASN A 50 -1.14 -18.13 -5.36
N ALA A 51 -2.47 -18.09 -5.46
CA ALA A 51 -3.32 -17.20 -4.68
C ALA A 51 -3.23 -17.39 -3.16
N LEU A 52 -3.20 -18.65 -2.72
CA LEU A 52 -3.17 -19.02 -1.29
C LEU A 52 -1.84 -19.72 -0.91
N GLY A 53 -0.79 -19.51 -1.70
CA GLY A 53 0.55 -20.00 -1.37
C GLY A 53 1.25 -19.10 -0.37
N ASN A 54 2.29 -19.64 0.28
CA ASN A 54 3.04 -18.91 1.31
C ASN A 54 3.99 -17.85 0.74
N HIS A 55 4.17 -17.81 -0.60
CA HIS A 55 5.17 -16.93 -1.20
C HIS A 55 4.67 -16.31 -2.51
N PHE A 56 5.14 -15.07 -2.75
CA PHE A 56 5.08 -14.44 -4.06
C PHE A 56 6.49 -14.11 -4.57
N PHE A 57 6.60 -13.84 -5.87
CA PHE A 57 7.89 -13.67 -6.54
C PHE A 57 7.94 -12.39 -7.36
N ALA A 58 9.14 -11.79 -7.47
CA ALA A 58 9.41 -10.65 -8.36
C ALA A 58 10.81 -10.77 -8.97
N GLY A 59 10.94 -10.55 -10.30
CA GLY A 59 12.18 -10.65 -11.06
C GLY A 59 12.18 -11.77 -12.10
N VAL A 60 13.35 -12.20 -12.54
CA VAL A 60 13.56 -13.19 -13.61
C VAL A 60 14.10 -14.49 -13.04
N THR A 61 13.47 -15.61 -13.38
CA THR A 61 13.90 -16.95 -12.95
C THR A 61 15.17 -17.41 -13.71
N ALA A 62 15.71 -18.57 -13.31
CA ALA A 62 16.80 -19.24 -14.04
C ALA A 62 16.41 -19.67 -15.47
N MET A 63 15.12 -19.78 -15.76
CA MET A 63 14.57 -20.13 -17.08
C MET A 63 14.24 -18.88 -17.92
N ASN A 64 14.66 -17.68 -17.47
CA ASN A 64 14.34 -16.39 -18.08
C ASN A 64 12.83 -16.07 -18.14
N GLU A 65 12.07 -16.59 -17.22
CA GLU A 65 10.65 -16.29 -17.08
C GLU A 65 10.43 -15.18 -16.04
N LEU A 66 9.55 -14.24 -16.34
CA LEU A 66 9.22 -13.12 -15.45
C LEU A 66 8.26 -13.53 -14.34
N ARG A 67 8.45 -12.90 -13.19
CA ARG A 67 7.56 -12.99 -12.01
C ARG A 67 7.31 -11.58 -11.49
N ARG A 68 6.03 -11.24 -11.25
CA ARG A 68 5.63 -9.98 -10.63
C ARG A 68 4.71 -10.27 -9.47
N GLY A 69 4.98 -9.72 -8.29
CA GLY A 69 4.08 -9.81 -7.15
C GLY A 69 2.95 -8.80 -7.26
N VAL A 70 1.79 -9.10 -6.69
CA VAL A 70 0.69 -8.14 -6.52
C VAL A 70 0.18 -8.21 -5.09
N LEU A 71 -0.08 -7.05 -4.46
CA LEU A 71 -0.49 -6.91 -3.07
C LEU A 71 -1.59 -5.84 -2.97
N ALA A 72 -2.66 -6.10 -2.23
CA ALA A 72 -3.65 -5.08 -1.90
C ALA A 72 -3.94 -5.06 -0.39
N PHE A 73 -4.37 -3.91 0.12
CA PHE A 73 -4.62 -3.66 1.54
C PHE A 73 -5.97 -2.96 1.74
N ASP A 74 -6.70 -3.29 2.79
CA ASP A 74 -7.94 -2.58 3.13
C ASP A 74 -7.65 -1.28 3.89
N ILE A 75 -7.37 -0.22 3.12
CA ILE A 75 -7.06 1.11 3.66
C ILE A 75 -8.29 1.75 4.29
N ALA A 76 -9.42 1.73 3.58
CA ALA A 76 -10.64 2.41 4.01
C ALA A 76 -11.29 1.76 5.24
N GLY A 77 -11.13 0.45 5.41
CA GLY A 77 -11.57 -0.27 6.61
C GLY A 77 -10.65 -0.08 7.81
N SER A 78 -9.40 0.35 7.58
CA SER A 78 -8.37 0.42 8.63
C SER A 78 -8.05 1.83 9.09
N VAL A 79 -8.11 2.82 8.18
CA VAL A 79 -7.80 4.23 8.45
C VAL A 79 -9.10 5.04 8.49
N PRO A 80 -9.29 5.91 9.50
CA PRO A 80 -10.50 6.73 9.59
C PRO A 80 -10.70 7.64 8.39
N ALA A 81 -11.91 7.69 7.83
CA ALA A 81 -12.25 8.55 6.72
C ALA A 81 -11.94 10.03 7.03
N GLY A 82 -11.39 10.74 6.03
CA GLY A 82 -10.99 12.14 6.16
C GLY A 82 -9.70 12.37 6.96
N ALA A 83 -8.96 11.31 7.32
CA ALA A 83 -7.62 11.45 7.88
C ALA A 83 -6.64 11.93 6.80
N THR A 84 -5.60 12.64 7.23
CA THR A 84 -4.45 12.99 6.39
C THR A 84 -3.33 12.00 6.67
N ILE A 85 -2.88 11.30 5.64
CA ILE A 85 -1.76 10.35 5.72
C ILE A 85 -0.45 11.14 5.79
N ILE A 86 0.40 10.82 6.76
CA ILE A 86 1.68 11.51 6.99
C ILE A 86 2.89 10.58 6.90
N GLY A 87 2.66 9.27 6.95
CA GLY A 87 3.72 8.27 6.80
C GLY A 87 3.15 6.95 6.28
N VAL A 88 3.89 6.29 5.40
CA VAL A 88 3.57 4.95 4.88
C VAL A 88 4.86 4.15 4.76
N SER A 89 4.86 2.94 5.29
CA SER A 89 5.94 1.97 5.07
C SER A 89 5.39 0.57 4.86
N LEU A 90 5.93 -0.13 3.86
CA LEU A 90 5.65 -1.54 3.59
C LEU A 90 6.89 -2.38 3.93
N SER A 91 6.73 -3.35 4.81
CA SER A 91 7.76 -4.32 5.16
C SER A 91 7.45 -5.68 4.52
N LEU A 92 8.42 -6.24 3.80
CA LEU A 92 8.36 -7.57 3.19
C LEU A 92 9.53 -8.41 3.67
N ASN A 93 9.29 -9.67 3.99
CA ASN A 93 10.34 -10.65 4.29
C ASN A 93 10.76 -11.36 3.01
N MET A 94 12.02 -11.20 2.59
CA MET A 94 12.60 -11.92 1.46
C MET A 94 13.22 -13.22 1.96
N SER A 95 12.58 -14.36 1.64
CA SER A 95 12.89 -15.67 2.21
C SER A 95 13.71 -16.56 1.28
N ARG A 96 13.88 -16.21 0.00
CA ARG A 96 14.71 -16.95 -0.96
C ARG A 96 15.16 -16.08 -2.12
N ALA A 97 16.38 -16.30 -2.60
CA ALA A 97 16.91 -15.74 -3.82
C ALA A 97 17.98 -16.67 -4.41
N PRO A 98 18.29 -16.60 -5.72
CA PRO A 98 19.36 -17.36 -6.35
C PRO A 98 20.74 -16.97 -5.81
N SER A 99 20.91 -15.72 -5.38
CA SER A 99 22.16 -15.19 -4.81
C SER A 99 21.89 -14.02 -3.87
N ASN A 100 22.93 -13.59 -3.13
CA ASN A 100 22.88 -12.39 -2.31
C ASN A 100 23.10 -11.10 -3.10
N THR A 101 23.22 -11.16 -4.43
CA THR A 101 23.35 -9.97 -5.27
C THR A 101 22.12 -9.09 -5.10
N ALA A 102 22.38 -7.82 -4.80
CA ALA A 102 21.31 -6.84 -4.60
C ALA A 102 20.80 -6.33 -5.97
N TYR A 103 19.49 -6.33 -6.12
CA TYR A 103 18.78 -5.78 -7.27
C TYR A 103 17.70 -4.82 -6.78
N ILE A 104 17.34 -3.85 -7.62
CA ILE A 104 16.22 -2.95 -7.32
C ILE A 104 14.92 -3.74 -7.41
N VAL A 105 14.05 -3.54 -6.41
CA VAL A 105 12.65 -3.99 -6.40
C VAL A 105 11.78 -2.77 -6.19
N GLU A 106 10.85 -2.55 -7.11
CA GLU A 106 10.00 -1.38 -7.17
C GLU A 106 8.55 -1.72 -6.84
N LEU A 107 7.84 -0.76 -6.27
CA LEU A 107 6.39 -0.78 -6.12
C LEU A 107 5.77 0.14 -7.16
N HIS A 108 4.76 -0.34 -7.88
CA HIS A 108 3.99 0.43 -8.83
C HIS A 108 2.50 0.31 -8.53
N LYS A 109 1.78 1.44 -8.48
CA LYS A 109 0.33 1.42 -8.27
C LYS A 109 -0.38 0.66 -9.39
N LEU A 110 -1.21 -0.34 -9.03
CA LEU A 110 -2.08 -1.04 -9.97
C LEU A 110 -3.23 -0.13 -10.43
N LEU A 111 -3.60 -0.23 -11.71
CA LEU A 111 -4.60 0.62 -12.37
C LEU A 111 -5.93 -0.11 -12.62
N ALA A 112 -5.98 -1.40 -12.35
CA ALA A 112 -7.18 -2.22 -12.51
C ALA A 112 -7.32 -3.21 -11.35
N ASP A 113 -8.56 -3.50 -10.96
CA ASP A 113 -8.87 -4.50 -9.95
C ASP A 113 -8.54 -5.92 -10.46
N TRP A 114 -8.19 -6.80 -9.53
CA TRP A 114 -7.78 -8.16 -9.80
C TRP A 114 -8.28 -9.11 -8.71
N GLY A 115 -8.42 -10.37 -9.07
CA GLY A 115 -8.93 -11.40 -8.18
C GLY A 115 -7.81 -12.18 -7.49
N GLU A 116 -8.12 -12.66 -6.30
CA GLU A 116 -7.40 -13.71 -5.63
C GLU A 116 -8.29 -14.95 -5.66
N GLY A 117 -7.86 -15.98 -6.36
CA GLY A 117 -8.61 -17.23 -6.43
C GLY A 117 -8.27 -18.18 -5.28
N THR A 118 -8.08 -19.46 -5.62
CA THR A 118 -7.78 -20.50 -4.61
C THR A 118 -6.63 -21.41 -5.00
N SER A 119 -5.83 -21.04 -6.00
CA SER A 119 -4.66 -21.80 -6.42
C SER A 119 -3.60 -21.88 -5.32
N VAL A 120 -2.96 -23.05 -5.18
CA VAL A 120 -1.86 -23.28 -4.26
C VAL A 120 -0.78 -24.02 -5.02
N ALA A 121 0.38 -23.38 -5.20
CA ALA A 121 1.50 -23.97 -5.89
C ALA A 121 2.25 -24.98 -4.97
N PRO A 122 2.71 -26.11 -5.50
CA PRO A 122 3.43 -27.10 -4.72
C PRO A 122 4.90 -26.71 -4.48
N GLY A 123 5.51 -27.31 -3.47
CA GLY A 123 6.93 -27.22 -3.16
C GLY A 123 7.39 -25.82 -2.85
N GLU A 124 8.35 -25.30 -3.61
CA GLU A 124 8.91 -23.95 -3.42
C GLU A 124 8.12 -22.87 -4.15
N GLU A 125 7.00 -23.21 -4.76
CA GLU A 125 5.98 -22.35 -5.37
C GLU A 125 6.43 -21.54 -6.61
N GLY A 126 7.71 -21.60 -6.99
CA GLY A 126 8.28 -20.79 -8.08
C GLY A 126 7.73 -21.07 -9.48
N THR A 127 7.01 -22.18 -9.68
CA THR A 127 6.40 -22.59 -10.96
C THR A 127 4.90 -22.29 -11.03
N GLY A 128 4.27 -21.92 -9.92
CA GLY A 128 2.83 -21.76 -9.83
C GLY A 128 2.07 -23.08 -9.83
N ALA A 129 0.75 -23.00 -9.72
CA ALA A 129 -0.21 -24.06 -9.92
C ALA A 129 -1.17 -23.68 -11.04
N PRO A 130 -1.88 -24.63 -11.70
CA PRO A 130 -2.96 -24.28 -12.63
C PRO A 130 -3.91 -23.26 -12.01
N ALA A 131 -4.21 -22.20 -12.75
CA ALA A 131 -5.07 -21.14 -12.27
C ALA A 131 -6.49 -21.64 -11.98
N THR A 132 -7.08 -21.12 -10.92
CA THR A 132 -8.48 -21.36 -10.55
C THR A 132 -9.34 -20.13 -10.87
N PRO A 133 -10.67 -20.23 -10.93
CA PRO A 133 -11.54 -19.07 -11.17
C PRO A 133 -11.22 -17.91 -10.24
N ASN A 134 -11.17 -16.71 -10.80
CA ASN A 134 -10.81 -15.46 -10.13
C ASN A 134 -9.32 -15.29 -9.77
N ASP A 135 -8.42 -16.21 -10.09
CA ASP A 135 -7.00 -15.96 -9.92
C ASP A 135 -6.53 -14.79 -10.80
N ALA A 136 -5.64 -13.95 -10.28
CA ALA A 136 -4.79 -13.11 -11.11
C ALA A 136 -3.69 -13.98 -11.73
N THR A 137 -3.56 -13.91 -13.07
CA THR A 137 -2.50 -14.56 -13.84
C THR A 137 -1.73 -13.53 -14.64
N TRP A 138 -0.71 -13.93 -15.39
CA TRP A 138 -0.01 -13.03 -16.28
C TRP A 138 -0.91 -12.36 -17.33
N ARG A 139 -1.92 -13.11 -17.82
CA ARG A 139 -2.86 -12.66 -18.83
C ARG A 139 -4.16 -12.09 -18.27
N HIS A 140 -4.64 -12.64 -17.16
CA HIS A 140 -5.95 -12.33 -16.61
C HIS A 140 -5.82 -11.57 -15.29
N ARG A 141 -6.66 -10.57 -15.12
CA ARG A 141 -6.90 -9.97 -13.80
C ARG A 141 -7.95 -10.74 -13.00
N PHE A 142 -8.81 -11.50 -13.68
CA PHE A 142 -9.75 -12.49 -13.14
C PHE A 142 -9.78 -13.68 -14.11
N PHE A 143 -9.10 -14.76 -13.75
CA PHE A 143 -9.09 -15.98 -14.54
C PHE A 143 -10.47 -16.65 -14.43
N ASP A 144 -11.10 -17.08 -15.43
CA ASP A 144 -10.95 -17.19 -16.88
C ASP A 144 -11.90 -16.16 -17.58
N MET A 145 -12.10 -14.95 -16.98
CA MET A 145 -13.16 -14.03 -17.37
C MET A 145 -12.63 -12.70 -17.94
N ILE A 146 -11.66 -12.06 -17.29
CA ILE A 146 -11.23 -10.70 -17.62
C ILE A 146 -9.72 -10.63 -17.75
N PHE A 147 -9.25 -10.20 -18.92
CA PHE A 147 -7.84 -9.99 -19.20
C PHE A 147 -7.33 -8.65 -18.63
N TRP A 148 -6.02 -8.57 -18.36
CA TRP A 148 -5.33 -7.31 -18.28
C TRP A 148 -5.32 -6.63 -19.66
N THR A 149 -5.28 -5.30 -19.70
CA THR A 149 -5.05 -4.55 -20.95
C THR A 149 -3.64 -4.84 -21.48
N THR A 150 -2.68 -4.92 -20.57
CA THR A 150 -1.30 -5.32 -20.85
C THR A 150 -0.94 -6.56 -20.05
N GLN A 151 -0.46 -7.60 -20.70
CA GLN A 151 -0.01 -8.81 -20.02
C GLN A 151 1.07 -8.49 -18.99
N GLY A 152 0.98 -9.12 -17.82
CA GLY A 152 1.86 -8.87 -16.70
C GLY A 152 1.41 -7.72 -15.78
N GLY A 153 0.15 -7.26 -15.94
CA GLY A 153 -0.52 -6.31 -15.07
C GLY A 153 -0.62 -4.89 -15.67
N ASP A 154 -1.75 -4.23 -15.43
CA ASP A 154 -1.95 -2.81 -15.74
C ASP A 154 -1.50 -1.97 -14.54
N PHE A 155 -0.36 -1.31 -14.64
CA PHE A 155 0.23 -0.53 -13.56
C PHE A 155 0.78 0.83 -14.00
N SER A 156 0.93 1.75 -13.06
CA SER A 156 1.48 3.08 -13.30
C SER A 156 2.96 3.01 -13.66
N ALA A 157 3.39 3.81 -14.62
CA ALA A 157 4.80 4.01 -14.90
C ALA A 157 5.53 4.78 -13.77
N THR A 158 4.78 5.49 -12.91
CA THR A 158 5.36 6.16 -11.74
C THR A 158 5.70 5.13 -10.67
N VAL A 159 6.96 5.13 -10.25
CA VAL A 159 7.45 4.29 -9.15
C VAL A 159 6.90 4.82 -7.83
N SER A 160 6.15 4.00 -7.10
CA SER A 160 5.66 4.34 -5.75
C SER A 160 6.80 4.34 -4.73
N ALA A 161 7.66 3.34 -4.75
CA ALA A 161 8.90 3.27 -3.98
C ALA A 161 9.85 2.23 -4.57
N SER A 162 11.14 2.34 -4.27
CA SER A 162 12.17 1.39 -4.68
C SER A 162 13.05 1.00 -3.50
N GLN A 163 13.57 -0.23 -3.51
CA GLN A 163 14.46 -0.77 -2.50
C GLN A 163 15.49 -1.71 -3.13
N MET A 164 16.73 -1.61 -2.67
CA MET A 164 17.78 -2.59 -3.01
C MET A 164 17.60 -3.86 -2.16
N VAL A 165 17.32 -4.99 -2.80
CA VAL A 165 17.06 -6.28 -2.13
C VAL A 165 18.15 -7.27 -2.50
N GLY A 166 18.96 -7.69 -1.51
CA GLY A 166 20.11 -8.55 -1.68
C GLY A 166 20.03 -9.83 -0.84
N PRO A 167 20.68 -9.92 0.35
CA PRO A 167 20.62 -11.07 1.25
C PRO A 167 19.20 -11.34 1.78
N LEU A 168 18.97 -12.55 2.33
CA LEU A 168 17.72 -12.92 2.99
C LEU A 168 17.42 -11.99 4.17
N GLY A 169 16.16 -11.63 4.38
CA GLY A 169 15.74 -10.81 5.50
C GLY A 169 14.58 -9.85 5.17
N GLN A 170 14.29 -8.98 6.12
CA GLN A 170 13.25 -7.97 5.96
C GLN A 170 13.76 -6.74 5.24
N TYR A 171 12.92 -6.22 4.35
CA TYR A 171 13.15 -4.99 3.59
C TYR A 171 11.96 -4.05 3.73
N MET A 172 12.22 -2.75 3.70
CA MET A 172 11.19 -1.73 3.90
C MET A 172 11.17 -0.76 2.72
N TRP A 173 9.99 -0.52 2.17
CA TRP A 173 9.70 0.51 1.17
C TRP A 173 8.97 1.66 1.86
N SER A 174 9.38 2.88 1.58
CA SER A 174 8.72 4.10 2.06
C SER A 174 9.07 5.27 1.14
N SER A 175 8.10 6.12 0.84
CA SER A 175 8.30 7.31 0.00
C SER A 175 7.15 8.30 0.12
N ALA A 176 7.34 9.51 -0.40
CA ALA A 176 6.26 10.49 -0.55
C ALA A 176 5.19 10.02 -1.56
N GLN A 177 5.58 9.23 -2.59
CA GLN A 177 4.62 8.70 -3.54
C GLN A 177 3.73 7.62 -2.92
N MET A 178 4.25 6.75 -2.03
CA MET A 178 3.42 5.81 -1.27
C MET A 178 2.40 6.53 -0.39
N ILE A 179 2.78 7.66 0.23
CA ILE A 179 1.85 8.51 1.00
C ILE A 179 0.72 9.02 0.08
N ALA A 180 1.06 9.49 -1.12
CA ALA A 180 0.07 9.98 -2.09
C ALA A 180 -0.86 8.86 -2.57
N ASP A 181 -0.33 7.66 -2.85
CA ASP A 181 -1.12 6.50 -3.27
C ASP A 181 -2.13 6.09 -2.18
N VAL A 182 -1.67 5.96 -0.92
CA VAL A 182 -2.53 5.57 0.21
C VAL A 182 -3.56 6.66 0.52
N GLN A 183 -3.20 7.95 0.40
CA GLN A 183 -4.16 9.04 0.55
C GLN A 183 -5.24 9.03 -0.53
N GLU A 184 -4.87 8.74 -1.78
CA GLU A 184 -5.83 8.58 -2.88
C GLU A 184 -6.79 7.43 -2.61
N TRP A 185 -6.28 6.26 -2.18
CA TRP A 185 -7.09 5.10 -1.85
C TRP A 185 -8.01 5.32 -0.65
N LEU A 186 -7.57 6.10 0.35
CA LEU A 186 -8.43 6.48 1.47
C LEU A 186 -9.57 7.40 1.00
N ASN A 187 -9.29 8.35 0.10
CA ASN A 187 -10.26 9.30 -0.42
C ASN A 187 -11.21 8.68 -1.46
N ASN A 188 -10.72 7.70 -2.22
CA ASN A 188 -11.45 6.98 -3.27
C ASN A 188 -11.19 5.47 -3.17
N PRO A 189 -11.85 4.76 -2.25
CA PRO A 189 -11.62 3.32 -2.03
C PRO A 189 -11.83 2.46 -3.28
N ALA A 190 -12.65 2.89 -4.23
CA ALA A 190 -12.89 2.17 -5.48
C ALA A 190 -11.66 2.14 -6.43
N SER A 191 -10.66 3.00 -6.20
CA SER A 191 -9.39 3.01 -6.94
C SER A 191 -8.27 2.24 -6.25
N ASN A 192 -8.53 1.62 -5.10
CA ASN A 192 -7.55 0.85 -4.35
C ASN A 192 -7.41 -0.56 -4.91
N PHE A 193 -6.48 -0.72 -5.83
CA PHE A 193 -6.12 -2.02 -6.39
C PHE A 193 -4.77 -2.52 -5.86
N GLY A 194 -4.11 -1.75 -5.00
CA GLY A 194 -2.82 -2.07 -4.40
C GLY A 194 -1.62 -1.78 -5.28
N TRP A 195 -0.50 -2.46 -4.99
CA TRP A 195 0.76 -2.32 -5.71
C TRP A 195 1.15 -3.62 -6.41
N LEU A 196 1.78 -3.46 -7.57
CA LEU A 196 2.59 -4.47 -8.23
C LEU A 196 4.03 -4.35 -7.70
N VAL A 197 4.63 -5.48 -7.35
CA VAL A 197 6.04 -5.62 -6.96
C VAL A 197 6.84 -6.04 -8.18
N LEU A 198 7.65 -5.13 -8.71
CA LEU A 198 8.47 -5.33 -9.89
C LEU A 198 9.92 -5.55 -9.47
N GLY A 199 10.47 -6.74 -9.77
CA GLY A 199 11.90 -7.01 -9.62
C GLY A 199 12.69 -6.53 -10.82
N ASP A 200 14.01 -6.69 -10.78
CA ASP A 200 14.87 -6.42 -11.94
C ASP A 200 14.56 -7.45 -13.05
N GLU A 201 14.02 -6.97 -14.16
CA GLU A 201 13.68 -7.78 -15.34
C GLU A 201 14.72 -7.68 -16.48
N SER A 202 15.86 -7.02 -16.24
CA SER A 202 16.90 -6.79 -17.28
C SER A 202 17.82 -7.99 -17.48
N THR A 203 17.93 -8.89 -16.49
CA THR A 203 18.81 -10.05 -16.55
C THR A 203 18.20 -11.25 -15.83
N GLY A 204 18.64 -12.46 -16.17
CA GLY A 204 18.21 -13.71 -15.52
C GLY A 204 18.72 -13.85 -14.08
N LEU A 205 18.09 -14.75 -13.31
CA LEU A 205 18.48 -15.07 -11.93
C LEU A 205 18.34 -13.90 -10.93
N THR A 206 17.42 -12.97 -11.19
CA THR A 206 17.12 -11.85 -10.29
C THR A 206 15.94 -12.12 -9.39
N ALA A 207 15.13 -13.15 -9.65
CA ALA A 207 13.90 -13.42 -8.91
C ALA A 207 14.13 -13.50 -7.40
N LYS A 208 13.36 -12.71 -6.66
CA LYS A 208 13.28 -12.72 -5.20
C LYS A 208 11.95 -13.34 -4.79
N ARG A 209 11.97 -14.20 -3.77
CA ARG A 209 10.78 -14.78 -3.15
C ARG A 209 10.47 -14.02 -1.87
N PHE A 210 9.27 -13.50 -1.78
CA PHE A 210 8.75 -12.83 -0.60
C PHE A 210 7.62 -13.64 0.03
N ASP A 211 7.48 -13.52 1.33
CA ASP A 211 6.42 -14.16 2.08
C ASP A 211 5.08 -13.46 1.87
N THR A 212 3.99 -14.24 1.78
CA THR A 212 2.60 -13.77 1.59
C THR A 212 1.88 -13.60 2.93
N ARG A 213 0.62 -13.18 2.89
CA ARG A 213 -0.26 -13.12 4.07
C ARG A 213 -0.55 -14.50 4.69
N GLU A 214 -0.42 -15.58 3.93
CA GLU A 214 -0.58 -16.97 4.39
C GLU A 214 0.64 -17.50 5.14
N SER A 215 1.78 -16.82 5.05
CA SER A 215 3.03 -17.22 5.67
C SER A 215 3.11 -16.87 7.16
N ALA A 216 4.16 -17.36 7.83
CA ALA A 216 4.48 -17.01 9.20
C ALA A 216 5.06 -15.59 9.36
N SER A 217 5.49 -14.95 8.27
CA SER A 217 6.10 -13.61 8.26
C SER A 217 5.41 -12.71 7.21
N PRO A 218 4.11 -12.44 7.37
CA PRO A 218 3.32 -11.76 6.36
C PRO A 218 3.81 -10.32 6.11
N PRO A 219 3.53 -9.76 4.92
CA PRO A 219 3.75 -8.35 4.65
C PRO A 219 3.03 -7.46 5.66
N VAL A 220 3.68 -6.35 6.04
CA VAL A 220 3.10 -5.38 6.97
C VAL A 220 3.13 -3.99 6.36
N LEU A 221 1.95 -3.40 6.16
CA LEU A 221 1.79 -2.00 5.79
C LEU A 221 1.50 -1.19 7.05
N THR A 222 2.41 -0.28 7.40
CA THR A 222 2.22 0.68 8.50
C THR A 222 1.85 2.04 7.93
N ILE A 223 0.78 2.61 8.43
CA ILE A 223 0.22 3.89 7.99
C ILE A 223 0.12 4.82 9.20
N GLU A 224 0.78 5.97 9.10
CA GLU A 224 0.70 7.06 10.07
C GLU A 224 -0.22 8.15 9.54
N TYR A 225 -1.11 8.65 10.37
CA TYR A 225 -2.11 9.64 9.96
C TYR A 225 -2.45 10.63 11.06
N ILE A 226 -3.00 11.78 10.67
CA ILE A 226 -3.59 12.76 11.58
C ILE A 226 -5.09 12.93 11.29
N ARG A 227 -5.87 13.10 12.37
CA ARG A 227 -7.29 13.46 12.31
C ARG A 227 -7.48 14.87 12.88
N THR A 228 -8.08 15.75 12.11
CA THR A 228 -8.59 17.01 12.65
C THR A 228 -9.94 16.74 13.32
N ARG A 229 -10.02 16.97 14.63
CA ARG A 229 -11.29 16.89 15.33
C ARG A 229 -12.16 18.11 14.91
N PRO A 230 -13.40 17.93 14.47
CA PRO A 230 -14.28 19.08 14.26
C PRO A 230 -14.36 19.91 15.54
N THR A 231 -14.14 21.20 15.45
CA THR A 231 -14.38 22.14 16.56
C THR A 231 -15.82 21.98 17.01
N PRO A 232 -16.09 21.78 18.33
CA PRO A 232 -17.46 21.76 18.82
C PRO A 232 -18.18 23.04 18.37
N ARG A 233 -19.30 22.91 17.68
CA ARG A 233 -20.16 24.08 17.37
C ARG A 233 -20.52 24.73 18.70
N THR A 234 -20.10 25.97 18.95
CA THR A 234 -20.56 26.78 20.04
C THR A 234 -22.07 26.92 19.90
N ARG A 235 -22.79 26.42 20.92
CA ARG A 235 -24.25 26.59 20.96
C ARG A 235 -24.55 28.11 21.00
N PRO A 236 -25.41 28.64 20.12
CA PRO A 236 -25.79 30.05 20.22
C PRO A 236 -26.29 30.36 21.63
N THR A 237 -25.76 31.40 22.23
CA THR A 237 -26.27 31.90 23.51
C THR A 237 -27.74 32.31 23.31
N PRO A 238 -28.70 31.84 24.15
CA PRO A 238 -30.07 32.25 24.03
C PRO A 238 -30.15 33.78 24.18
N ALA A 239 -30.92 34.46 23.29
CA ALA A 239 -31.18 35.89 23.43
C ALA A 239 -31.85 36.17 24.79
N PRO A 240 -31.50 37.28 25.45
CA PRO A 240 -32.20 37.69 26.68
C PRO A 240 -33.70 37.88 26.35
N ARG A 241 -34.54 37.28 27.19
CA ARG A 241 -35.99 37.48 27.10
C ARG A 241 -36.32 38.92 27.51
N PRO A 242 -37.30 39.57 26.84
CA PRO A 242 -37.74 40.91 27.15
C PRO A 242 -38.41 40.99 28.53
#